data_eda17c6a6460a567628a7bce8e791d5b
#
_entry.id   eda17c6a6460a567628a7bce8e791d5b
#
_cell.length_a   1.000
_cell.length_b   1.000
_cell.length_c   1.000
_cell.angle_alpha   90.00
_cell.angle_beta   90.00
_cell.angle_gamma   90.00
#
_symmetry.space_group_name_H-M   'P 1'
#
loop_
_entity.id
_entity.type
_entity.pdbx_description
1 polymer ?
#
loop_
_entity_poly.entity_id
_entity_poly.type
_entity_poly.pdbx_seq_one_letter_code
_entity_poly.pdbx_strand_id
1 'polypeptide(L)'
;MAEFCSGLASRGIGALHPDLYGCGNSEGSLAEASLAGWCDDLEAAVAFLRERAGTAPLYLAGCRLGGLLAAWYANHRPSATERLLLWNPVASGSSYLSAARKRRLIQDSLTDAAERPAGGPTEVEGQVLSETLFDELAKLDLTKLTRPPDVRVFQCSFNDRLTLDIQKLLKAWGEDGIPVTCAVAQPFWNAHTPAGYDELVNAAAELLLGGLQ
;
A
#
# COMPACT_ATOMS: atom_id res chain seq x y z
N MET A 1 -9.03 3.69 -0.66
CA MET A 1 -8.16 4.71 -1.32
C MET A 1 -8.96 5.75 -2.11
N ALA A 2 -10.11 5.41 -2.71
CA ALA A 2 -10.94 6.41 -3.42
C ALA A 2 -11.33 7.61 -2.53
N GLU A 3 -11.77 7.36 -1.29
CA GLU A 3 -12.11 8.43 -0.34
C GLU A 3 -10.89 9.27 0.05
N PHE A 4 -9.71 8.65 0.11
CA PHE A 4 -8.46 9.39 0.34
C PHE A 4 -8.19 10.36 -0.82
N CYS A 5 -8.33 9.90 -2.07
CA CYS A 5 -8.24 10.76 -3.25
C CYS A 5 -9.29 11.88 -3.22
N SER A 6 -10.54 11.59 -2.84
CA SER A 6 -11.60 12.58 -2.69
C SER A 6 -11.26 13.62 -1.62
N GLY A 7 -10.70 13.18 -0.49
CA GLY A 7 -10.22 14.04 0.59
C GLY A 7 -9.08 14.96 0.16
N LEU A 8 -8.17 14.50 -0.71
CA LEU A 8 -7.13 15.34 -1.32
C LEU A 8 -7.72 16.32 -2.31
N ALA A 9 -8.65 15.87 -3.16
CA ALA A 9 -9.31 16.72 -4.15
C ALA A 9 -10.08 17.88 -3.50
N SER A 10 -10.75 17.65 -2.36
CA SER A 10 -11.43 18.72 -1.60
C SER A 10 -10.46 19.79 -1.06
N ARG A 11 -9.17 19.49 -1.01
CA ARG A 11 -8.07 20.40 -0.64
C ARG A 11 -7.35 21.00 -1.85
N GLY A 12 -7.89 20.83 -3.06
CA GLY A 12 -7.30 21.32 -4.30
C GLY A 12 -6.09 20.52 -4.80
N ILE A 13 -5.88 19.30 -4.27
CA ILE A 13 -4.79 18.42 -4.67
C ILE A 13 -5.29 17.39 -5.68
N GLY A 14 -4.71 17.40 -6.87
CA GLY A 14 -4.97 16.37 -7.87
C GLY A 14 -4.47 15.00 -7.37
N ALA A 15 -5.31 13.98 -7.45
CA ALA A 15 -4.97 12.63 -7.03
C ALA A 15 -5.44 11.60 -8.05
N LEU A 16 -4.63 10.56 -8.25
CA LEU A 16 -4.93 9.44 -9.12
C LEU A 16 -4.72 8.13 -8.34
N HIS A 17 -5.70 7.25 -8.40
CA HIS A 17 -5.62 5.90 -7.87
C HIS A 17 -5.76 4.92 -9.03
N PRO A 18 -4.65 4.41 -9.59
CA PRO A 18 -4.71 3.46 -10.68
C PRO A 18 -5.13 2.08 -10.17
N ASP A 19 -5.96 1.39 -10.95
CA ASP A 19 -6.10 -0.04 -10.86
C ASP A 19 -4.95 -0.67 -11.65
N LEU A 20 -4.10 -1.45 -11.00
CA LEU A 20 -2.99 -2.13 -11.66
C LEU A 20 -3.49 -3.31 -12.50
N TYR A 21 -2.72 -3.78 -13.46
CA TYR A 21 -3.07 -4.91 -14.33
C TYR A 21 -3.59 -6.10 -13.51
N GLY A 22 -4.75 -6.62 -13.90
CA GLY A 22 -5.43 -7.70 -13.21
C GLY A 22 -6.14 -7.31 -11.91
N CYS A 23 -6.18 -6.01 -11.54
CA CYS A 23 -6.86 -5.49 -10.36
C CYS A 23 -8.05 -4.60 -10.74
N GLY A 24 -9.10 -4.59 -9.91
CA GLY A 24 -10.22 -3.67 -10.02
C GLY A 24 -10.89 -3.73 -11.38
N ASN A 25 -10.89 -2.59 -12.10
CA ASN A 25 -11.46 -2.45 -13.44
C ASN A 25 -10.42 -2.51 -14.56
N SER A 26 -9.13 -2.74 -14.23
CA SER A 26 -8.08 -2.90 -15.23
C SER A 26 -8.22 -4.20 -16.00
N GLU A 27 -7.63 -4.24 -17.19
CA GLU A 27 -7.57 -5.43 -18.02
C GLU A 27 -6.79 -6.58 -17.38
N GLY A 28 -7.01 -7.78 -17.91
CA GLY A 28 -6.23 -8.96 -17.58
C GLY A 28 -6.62 -9.64 -16.27
N SER A 29 -5.71 -10.44 -15.77
CA SER A 29 -5.89 -11.26 -14.56
C SER A 29 -4.63 -11.21 -13.70
N LEU A 30 -4.80 -11.25 -12.38
CA LEU A 30 -3.67 -11.42 -11.45
C LEU A 30 -2.86 -12.69 -11.70
N ALA A 31 -3.47 -13.71 -12.31
CA ALA A 31 -2.79 -14.94 -12.73
C ALA A 31 -1.79 -14.73 -13.88
N GLU A 32 -1.80 -13.55 -14.50
CA GLU A 32 -0.89 -13.16 -15.60
C GLU A 32 -0.03 -11.95 -15.23
N ALA A 33 -0.29 -11.34 -14.07
CA ALA A 33 0.39 -10.14 -13.63
C ALA A 33 1.84 -10.40 -13.21
N SER A 34 2.68 -9.36 -13.28
CA SER A 34 4.05 -9.34 -12.82
C SER A 34 4.37 -8.00 -12.14
N LEU A 35 5.40 -7.97 -11.32
CA LEU A 35 5.85 -6.73 -10.69
C LEU A 35 6.37 -5.72 -11.73
N ALA A 36 6.97 -6.20 -12.82
CA ALA A 36 7.38 -5.37 -13.94
C ALA A 36 6.19 -4.70 -14.63
N GLY A 37 5.12 -5.44 -14.94
CA GLY A 37 3.89 -4.89 -15.51
C GLY A 37 3.24 -3.86 -14.57
N TRP A 38 3.20 -4.13 -13.27
CA TRP A 38 2.72 -3.16 -12.29
C TRP A 38 3.59 -1.89 -12.22
N CYS A 39 4.91 -2.03 -12.45
CA CYS A 39 5.79 -0.86 -12.55
C CYS A 39 5.44 -0.01 -13.78
N ASP A 40 5.18 -0.65 -14.93
CA ASP A 40 4.78 0.05 -16.16
C ASP A 40 3.44 0.78 -15.97
N ASP A 41 2.47 0.18 -15.28
CA ASP A 41 1.21 0.83 -14.92
C ASP A 41 1.43 2.07 -14.05
N LEU A 42 2.31 1.97 -13.05
CA LEU A 42 2.67 3.11 -12.20
C LEU A 42 3.38 4.20 -12.99
N GLU A 43 4.27 3.86 -13.92
CA GLU A 43 4.92 4.82 -14.81
C GLU A 43 3.90 5.53 -15.72
N ALA A 44 2.93 4.80 -16.27
CA ALA A 44 1.85 5.39 -17.04
C ALA A 44 1.00 6.35 -16.20
N ALA A 45 0.67 5.97 -14.97
CA ALA A 45 -0.06 6.83 -14.02
C ALA A 45 0.73 8.11 -13.68
N VAL A 46 2.03 7.99 -13.42
CA VAL A 46 2.92 9.13 -13.18
C VAL A 46 3.02 10.03 -14.40
N ALA A 47 3.18 9.47 -15.59
CA ALA A 47 3.22 10.24 -16.84
C ALA A 47 1.91 11.01 -17.07
N PHE A 48 0.76 10.37 -16.82
CA PHE A 48 -0.56 11.00 -16.91
C PHE A 48 -0.71 12.18 -15.95
N LEU A 49 -0.24 12.05 -14.71
CA LEU A 49 -0.27 13.15 -13.75
C LEU A 49 0.69 14.27 -14.15
N ARG A 50 1.89 13.96 -14.60
CA ARG A 50 2.89 14.94 -15.03
C ARG A 50 2.40 15.76 -16.24
N GLU A 51 1.73 15.13 -17.20
CA GLU A 51 1.14 15.84 -18.34
C GLU A 51 0.15 16.93 -17.89
N ARG A 52 -0.60 16.70 -16.80
CA ARG A 52 -1.61 17.61 -16.28
C ARG A 52 -1.11 18.58 -15.22
N ALA A 53 -0.21 18.16 -14.38
CA ALA A 53 0.30 18.92 -13.24
C ALA A 53 1.61 19.66 -13.56
N GLY A 54 2.24 19.38 -14.70
CA GLY A 54 3.50 20.02 -15.11
C GLY A 54 4.63 19.73 -14.11
N THR A 55 5.22 20.79 -13.57
CA THR A 55 6.33 20.72 -12.60
C THR A 55 5.88 20.64 -11.14
N ALA A 56 4.59 20.50 -10.88
CA ALA A 56 4.10 20.36 -9.51
C ALA A 56 4.73 19.13 -8.82
N PRO A 57 4.99 19.19 -7.51
CA PRO A 57 5.56 18.08 -6.78
C PRO A 57 4.66 16.83 -6.86
N LEU A 58 5.28 15.67 -7.03
CA LEU A 58 4.59 14.38 -7.08
C LEU A 58 4.82 13.61 -5.79
N TYR A 59 3.72 13.21 -5.18
CA TYR A 59 3.74 12.39 -3.97
C TYR A 59 3.16 11.01 -4.27
N LEU A 60 3.76 9.98 -3.67
CA LEU A 60 3.19 8.63 -3.67
C LEU A 60 2.56 8.34 -2.31
N ALA A 61 1.44 7.65 -2.33
CA ALA A 61 0.81 7.13 -1.12
C ALA A 61 0.44 5.66 -1.34
N GLY A 62 0.78 4.81 -0.40
CA GLY A 62 0.43 3.40 -0.48
C GLY A 62 -0.02 2.84 0.87
N CYS A 63 -1.07 2.01 0.84
CA CYS A 63 -1.62 1.36 2.00
C CYS A 63 -1.31 -0.14 1.97
N ARG A 64 -0.88 -0.71 3.10
CA ARG A 64 -0.58 -2.13 3.26
C ARG A 64 0.46 -2.60 2.23
N LEU A 65 0.10 -3.60 1.38
CA LEU A 65 0.93 -4.05 0.27
C LEU A 65 1.24 -2.91 -0.72
N GLY A 66 0.27 -2.03 -0.96
CA GLY A 66 0.47 -0.83 -1.79
C GLY A 66 1.56 0.10 -1.23
N GLY A 67 1.75 0.16 0.09
CA GLY A 67 2.86 0.88 0.72
C GLY A 67 4.23 0.26 0.41
N LEU A 68 4.33 -1.07 0.44
CA LEU A 68 5.54 -1.79 0.05
C LEU A 68 5.85 -1.56 -1.45
N LEU A 69 4.83 -1.63 -2.33
CA LEU A 69 4.98 -1.37 -3.76
C LEU A 69 5.38 0.08 -4.05
N ALA A 70 4.76 1.05 -3.37
CA ALA A 70 5.09 2.47 -3.54
C ALA A 70 6.54 2.77 -3.11
N ALA A 71 7.00 2.20 -2.00
CA ALA A 71 8.40 2.33 -1.57
C ALA A 71 9.37 1.64 -2.52
N TRP A 72 9.02 0.45 -3.02
CA TRP A 72 9.82 -0.26 -4.02
C TRP A 72 9.92 0.57 -5.30
N TYR A 73 8.81 1.11 -5.81
CA TYR A 73 8.79 1.97 -6.99
C TYR A 73 9.64 3.24 -6.78
N ALA A 74 9.45 3.95 -5.67
CA ALA A 74 10.25 5.14 -5.33
C ALA A 74 11.76 4.85 -5.26
N ASN A 75 12.14 3.65 -4.83
CA ASN A 75 13.54 3.22 -4.77
C ASN A 75 14.12 2.95 -6.17
N HIS A 76 13.30 2.47 -7.11
CA HIS A 76 13.70 2.22 -8.49
C HIS A 76 13.61 3.48 -9.38
N ARG A 77 12.82 4.46 -8.99
CA ARG A 77 12.59 5.73 -9.69
C ARG A 77 12.70 6.92 -8.73
N PRO A 78 13.89 7.15 -8.13
CA PRO A 78 14.06 8.14 -7.06
C PRO A 78 13.73 9.59 -7.50
N SER A 79 13.87 9.89 -8.79
CA SER A 79 13.53 11.21 -9.34
C SER A 79 12.03 11.41 -9.62
N ALA A 80 11.23 10.35 -9.58
CA ALA A 80 9.80 10.42 -9.89
C ALA A 80 8.95 10.89 -8.70
N THR A 81 9.48 10.82 -7.48
CA THR A 81 8.71 11.01 -6.24
C THR A 81 9.45 11.93 -5.28
N GLU A 82 8.79 12.99 -4.84
CA GLU A 82 9.35 13.94 -3.86
C GLU A 82 9.00 13.55 -2.42
N ARG A 83 7.85 12.90 -2.23
CA ARG A 83 7.36 12.45 -0.91
C ARG A 83 6.65 11.12 -1.01
N LEU A 84 6.83 10.30 0.02
CA LEU A 84 6.18 8.99 0.15
C LEU A 84 5.39 8.91 1.45
N LEU A 85 4.08 8.61 1.35
CA LEU A 85 3.24 8.25 2.50
C LEU A 85 3.05 6.73 2.55
N LEU A 86 3.46 6.14 3.65
CA LEU A 86 3.26 4.73 3.96
C LEU A 86 2.15 4.58 4.98
N TRP A 87 0.98 4.11 4.54
CA TRP A 87 -0.16 3.88 5.42
C TRP A 87 -0.22 2.42 5.84
N ASN A 88 0.05 2.14 7.12
CA ASN A 88 0.17 0.77 7.65
C ASN A 88 0.97 -0.17 6.74
N PRO A 89 2.18 0.20 6.33
CA PRO A 89 2.94 -0.61 5.39
C PRO A 89 3.21 -2.01 5.96
N VAL A 90 3.37 -2.99 5.08
CA VAL A 90 3.90 -4.30 5.44
C VAL A 90 5.41 -4.29 5.25
N ALA A 91 6.16 -4.81 6.22
CA ALA A 91 7.63 -4.77 6.16
C ALA A 91 8.19 -5.70 5.09
N SER A 92 7.53 -6.83 4.81
CA SER A 92 7.96 -7.73 3.75
C SER A 92 6.80 -8.44 3.07
N GLY A 93 6.95 -8.67 1.77
CA GLY A 93 5.97 -9.40 0.97
C GLY A 93 5.82 -10.84 1.44
N SER A 94 6.90 -11.53 1.82
CA SER A 94 6.83 -12.90 2.33
C SER A 94 5.99 -12.99 3.62
N SER A 95 6.14 -12.03 4.53
CA SER A 95 5.31 -11.97 5.75
C SER A 95 3.85 -11.70 5.43
N TYR A 96 3.56 -10.81 4.47
CA TYR A 96 2.21 -10.51 4.01
C TYR A 96 1.54 -11.75 3.40
N LEU A 97 2.21 -12.41 2.45
CA LEU A 97 1.71 -13.62 1.80
C LEU A 97 1.47 -14.76 2.79
N SER A 98 2.39 -14.94 3.74
CA SER A 98 2.23 -15.95 4.80
C SER A 98 1.05 -15.64 5.72
N ALA A 99 0.84 -14.37 6.08
CA ALA A 99 -0.30 -13.95 6.90
C ALA A 99 -1.63 -14.11 6.15
N ALA A 100 -1.68 -13.80 4.87
CA ALA A 100 -2.85 -13.99 4.02
C ALA A 100 -3.24 -15.49 3.93
N ARG A 101 -2.27 -16.37 3.71
CA ARG A 101 -2.49 -17.82 3.72
C ARG A 101 -3.01 -18.33 5.06
N LYS A 102 -2.46 -17.84 6.18
CA LYS A 102 -2.94 -18.22 7.51
C LYS A 102 -4.39 -17.79 7.74
N ARG A 103 -4.74 -16.56 7.34
CA ARG A 103 -6.13 -16.07 7.43
C ARG A 103 -7.08 -16.95 6.63
N ARG A 104 -6.69 -17.35 5.42
CA ARG A 104 -7.48 -18.26 4.59
C ARG A 104 -7.70 -19.62 5.28
N LEU A 105 -6.64 -20.25 5.80
CA LEU A 105 -6.75 -21.53 6.50
C LEU A 105 -7.69 -21.45 7.71
N ILE A 106 -7.63 -20.36 8.49
CA ILE A 106 -8.55 -20.13 9.61
C ILE A 106 -9.98 -19.98 9.09
N GLN A 107 -10.20 -19.19 8.05
CA GLN A 107 -11.53 -18.99 7.47
C GLN A 107 -12.10 -20.30 6.91
N ASP A 108 -11.30 -21.10 6.24
CA ASP A 108 -11.69 -22.40 5.69
C ASP A 108 -12.04 -23.40 6.81
N SER A 109 -11.36 -23.32 7.96
CA SER A 109 -11.68 -24.17 9.13
C SER A 109 -13.01 -23.78 9.82
N LEU A 110 -13.50 -22.57 9.60
CA LEU A 110 -14.74 -22.06 10.18
C LEU A 110 -15.95 -22.17 9.22
N THR A 111 -15.72 -22.56 7.97
CA THR A 111 -16.77 -22.68 6.93
C THR A 111 -16.81 -24.11 6.42
N ASP A 112 -17.99 -24.68 6.20
CA ASP A 112 -18.13 -26.04 5.64
C ASP A 112 -17.35 -26.13 4.31
N ALA A 113 -16.36 -27.03 4.28
CA ALA A 113 -15.37 -27.18 3.22
C ALA A 113 -15.96 -27.65 1.86
N ALA A 114 -17.26 -27.97 1.81
CA ALA A 114 -17.91 -28.54 0.64
C ALA A 114 -18.16 -27.56 -0.52
N GLU A 115 -18.03 -26.25 -0.30
CA GLU A 115 -18.45 -25.23 -1.27
C GLU A 115 -17.31 -24.38 -1.88
N ARG A 116 -16.05 -24.63 -1.53
CA ARG A 116 -14.95 -23.79 -2.03
C ARG A 116 -13.90 -24.59 -2.80
N PRO A 117 -13.50 -24.13 -4.01
CA PRO A 117 -12.38 -24.74 -4.70
C PRO A 117 -11.12 -24.63 -3.81
N ALA A 118 -10.35 -25.70 -3.75
CA ALA A 118 -9.04 -25.71 -3.07
C ALA A 118 -8.19 -24.59 -3.69
N GLY A 119 -7.75 -23.65 -2.86
CA GLY A 119 -6.85 -22.59 -3.30
C GLY A 119 -5.51 -23.16 -3.75
N GLY A 120 -5.02 -22.68 -4.89
CA GLY A 120 -3.69 -23.04 -5.37
C GLY A 120 -2.55 -22.47 -4.51
N PRO A 121 -1.30 -22.87 -4.76
CA PRO A 121 -0.14 -22.40 -3.99
C PRO A 121 0.09 -20.90 -4.07
N THR A 122 -0.43 -20.23 -5.08
CA THR A 122 -0.32 -18.78 -5.30
C THR A 122 -1.60 -18.01 -4.95
N GLU A 123 -2.58 -18.65 -4.32
CA GLU A 123 -3.79 -17.96 -3.87
C GLU A 123 -3.52 -17.08 -2.65
N VAL A 124 -3.96 -15.83 -2.75
CA VAL A 124 -3.86 -14.81 -1.70
C VAL A 124 -5.21 -14.11 -1.58
N GLU A 125 -5.86 -14.24 -0.42
CA GLU A 125 -7.15 -13.58 -0.11
C GLU A 125 -8.26 -13.82 -1.16
N GLY A 126 -8.31 -15.02 -1.72
CA GLY A 126 -9.31 -15.40 -2.74
C GLY A 126 -8.92 -15.03 -4.17
N GLN A 127 -7.75 -14.46 -4.38
CA GLN A 127 -7.22 -14.13 -5.70
C GLN A 127 -6.05 -15.05 -6.05
N VAL A 128 -6.02 -15.54 -7.28
CA VAL A 128 -4.90 -16.36 -7.79
C VAL A 128 -3.90 -15.42 -8.46
N LEU A 129 -2.70 -15.36 -7.92
CA LEU A 129 -1.59 -14.63 -8.50
C LEU A 129 -0.84 -15.53 -9.49
N SER A 130 -0.15 -14.93 -10.49
CA SER A 130 0.86 -15.65 -11.24
C SER A 130 1.97 -16.15 -10.30
N GLU A 131 2.63 -17.25 -10.64
CA GLU A 131 3.81 -17.72 -9.89
C GLU A 131 4.89 -16.64 -9.87
N THR A 132 5.09 -15.95 -11.00
CA THR A 132 6.05 -14.86 -11.14
C THR A 132 5.76 -13.74 -10.16
N LEU A 133 4.55 -13.20 -10.16
CA LEU A 133 4.15 -12.11 -9.25
C LEU A 133 4.26 -12.55 -7.79
N PHE A 134 3.82 -13.77 -7.47
CA PHE A 134 3.90 -14.30 -6.11
C PHE A 134 5.35 -14.35 -5.61
N ASP A 135 6.28 -14.86 -6.41
CA ASP A 135 7.69 -14.98 -6.08
C ASP A 135 8.39 -13.61 -6.02
N GLU A 136 8.02 -12.70 -6.92
CA GLU A 136 8.53 -11.32 -6.92
C GLU A 136 8.08 -10.57 -5.66
N LEU A 137 6.79 -10.63 -5.32
CA LEU A 137 6.26 -10.04 -4.10
C LEU A 137 6.91 -10.61 -2.85
N ALA A 138 7.13 -11.93 -2.80
CA ALA A 138 7.77 -12.58 -1.66
C ALA A 138 9.20 -12.07 -1.39
N LYS A 139 9.90 -11.60 -2.42
CA LYS A 139 11.27 -11.07 -2.32
C LYS A 139 11.30 -9.60 -1.87
N LEU A 140 10.19 -8.87 -1.95
CA LEU A 140 10.14 -7.47 -1.52
C LEU A 140 10.29 -7.37 -0.01
N ASP A 141 11.19 -6.50 0.43
CA ASP A 141 11.47 -6.26 1.83
C ASP A 141 11.78 -4.77 2.03
N LEU A 142 10.86 -4.08 2.69
CA LEU A 142 10.93 -2.65 2.93
C LEU A 142 12.20 -2.26 3.71
N THR A 143 12.63 -3.15 4.61
CA THR A 143 13.81 -2.90 5.46
C THR A 143 15.13 -2.95 4.70
N LYS A 144 15.13 -3.48 3.47
CA LYS A 144 16.29 -3.57 2.59
C LYS A 144 16.34 -2.46 1.53
N LEU A 145 15.25 -1.70 1.39
CA LEU A 145 15.21 -0.57 0.47
C LEU A 145 15.95 0.63 1.06
N THR A 146 16.47 1.47 0.19
CA THR A 146 17.03 2.76 0.59
C THR A 146 15.89 3.66 1.08
N ARG A 147 16.08 4.31 2.22
CA ARG A 147 15.13 5.26 2.76
C ARG A 147 14.92 6.42 1.78
N PRO A 148 13.69 6.70 1.33
CA PRO A 148 13.39 7.91 0.56
C PRO A 148 13.66 9.19 1.39
N PRO A 149 14.05 10.30 0.75
CA PRO A 149 14.39 11.54 1.46
C PRO A 149 13.26 12.11 2.32
N ASP A 150 12.04 12.13 1.82
CA ASP A 150 10.84 12.56 2.55
C ASP A 150 9.83 11.41 2.58
N VAL A 151 9.95 10.58 3.63
CA VAL A 151 9.01 9.50 3.92
C VAL A 151 8.22 9.79 5.17
N ARG A 152 6.93 9.50 5.14
CA ARG A 152 5.99 9.68 6.25
C ARG A 152 5.23 8.40 6.50
N VAL A 153 4.98 8.07 7.77
CA VAL A 153 4.31 6.83 8.15
C VAL A 153 3.02 7.16 8.90
N PHE A 154 1.92 6.66 8.38
CA PHE A 154 0.62 6.73 9.04
C PHE A 154 0.21 5.33 9.49
N GLN A 155 -0.17 5.22 10.76
CA GLN A 155 -0.69 3.99 11.34
C GLN A 155 -2.12 4.19 11.82
N CYS A 156 -3.00 3.26 11.48
CA CYS A 156 -4.30 3.05 12.11
C CYS A 156 -4.29 1.68 12.80
N SER A 157 -4.55 1.64 14.09
CA SER A 157 -4.60 0.40 14.87
C SER A 157 -5.50 0.54 16.09
N PHE A 158 -5.85 -0.58 16.75
CA PHE A 158 -6.69 -0.59 17.96
C PHE A 158 -6.05 0.06 19.20
N ASN A 159 -4.77 0.38 19.14
CA ASN A 159 -4.03 1.05 20.20
C ASN A 159 -2.93 1.94 19.62
N ASP A 160 -2.29 2.74 20.47
CA ASP A 160 -1.23 3.68 20.12
C ASP A 160 0.16 3.08 19.91
N ARG A 161 0.29 1.74 20.08
CA ARG A 161 1.58 1.06 19.90
C ARG A 161 1.86 0.84 18.43
N LEU A 162 3.08 1.13 18.01
CA LEU A 162 3.54 0.86 16.65
C LEU A 162 3.49 -0.64 16.36
N THR A 163 2.97 -0.98 15.18
CA THR A 163 2.97 -2.36 14.68
C THR A 163 4.40 -2.85 14.48
N LEU A 164 4.60 -4.18 14.55
CA LEU A 164 5.91 -4.78 14.35
C LEU A 164 6.54 -4.43 12.99
N ASP A 165 5.72 -4.28 11.95
CA ASP A 165 6.19 -3.91 10.62
C ASP A 165 6.77 -2.49 10.62
N ILE A 166 6.09 -1.54 11.27
CA ILE A 166 6.59 -0.16 11.39
C ILE A 166 7.83 -0.10 12.28
N GLN A 167 7.86 -0.84 13.39
CA GLN A 167 9.05 -0.90 14.25
C GLN A 167 10.27 -1.43 13.48
N LYS A 168 10.11 -2.49 12.67
CA LYS A 168 11.18 -3.02 11.81
C LYS A 168 11.64 -1.99 10.79
N LEU A 169 10.69 -1.29 10.16
CA LEU A 169 10.97 -0.24 9.19
C LEU A 169 11.81 0.88 9.81
N LEU A 170 11.34 1.45 10.92
CA LEU A 170 12.03 2.54 11.62
C LEU A 170 13.43 2.12 12.07
N LYS A 171 13.57 0.90 12.61
CA LYS A 171 14.88 0.35 12.97
C LYS A 171 15.84 0.26 11.77
N ALA A 172 15.32 -0.12 10.60
CA ALA A 172 16.15 -0.27 9.40
C ALA A 172 16.52 1.07 8.76
N TRP A 173 15.61 2.03 8.75
CA TRP A 173 15.78 3.32 8.08
C TRP A 173 16.31 4.45 9.00
N GLY A 174 16.39 4.18 10.30
CA GLY A 174 16.64 5.19 11.34
C GLY A 174 15.37 5.93 11.71
N GLU A 175 15.13 6.09 13.00
CA GLU A 175 13.90 6.70 13.52
C GLU A 175 13.90 8.23 13.33
N ASP A 176 15.10 8.83 13.30
CA ASP A 176 15.24 10.28 13.24
C ASP A 176 14.71 10.85 11.90
N GLY A 177 13.84 11.84 12.01
CA GLY A 177 13.33 12.59 10.87
C GLY A 177 12.29 11.85 10.03
N ILE A 178 11.70 10.74 10.52
CA ILE A 178 10.53 10.11 9.90
C ILE A 178 9.28 10.53 10.70
N PRO A 179 8.40 11.40 10.17
CA PRO A 179 7.13 11.70 10.82
C PRO A 179 6.25 10.46 10.87
N VAL A 180 5.85 10.07 12.08
CA VAL A 180 4.93 8.95 12.32
C VAL A 180 3.69 9.45 13.02
N THR A 181 2.54 9.19 12.44
CA THR A 181 1.24 9.49 13.05
C THR A 181 0.48 8.20 13.33
N CYS A 182 0.02 8.04 14.58
CA CYS A 182 -0.80 6.91 15.00
C CYS A 182 -2.23 7.38 15.26
N ALA A 183 -3.19 6.80 14.56
CA ALA A 183 -4.61 6.95 14.83
C ALA A 183 -5.14 5.68 15.54
N VAL A 184 -5.74 5.87 16.71
CA VAL A 184 -6.39 4.76 17.42
C VAL A 184 -7.80 4.59 16.87
N ALA A 185 -7.97 3.63 15.98
CA ALA A 185 -9.24 3.32 15.33
C ALA A 185 -9.22 1.89 14.81
N GLN A 186 -10.41 1.36 14.48
CA GLN A 186 -10.50 0.07 13.81
C GLN A 186 -9.85 0.15 12.42
N PRO A 187 -8.90 -0.74 12.08
CA PRO A 187 -8.34 -0.80 10.75
C PRO A 187 -9.42 -1.05 9.69
N PHE A 188 -9.54 -0.15 8.72
CA PHE A 188 -10.63 -0.18 7.74
C PHE A 188 -10.63 -1.43 6.85
N TRP A 189 -9.48 -2.05 6.62
CA TRP A 189 -9.39 -3.32 5.88
C TRP A 189 -9.92 -4.54 6.63
N ASN A 190 -10.30 -4.37 7.91
CA ASN A 190 -10.93 -5.42 8.73
C ASN A 190 -12.44 -5.17 8.93
N ALA A 191 -13.01 -4.13 8.35
CA ALA A 191 -14.39 -3.74 8.56
C ALA A 191 -15.10 -3.49 7.22
N HIS A 192 -16.38 -3.92 7.13
CA HIS A 192 -17.20 -3.63 5.96
C HIS A 192 -17.61 -2.16 5.86
N THR A 193 -17.75 -1.50 7.02
CA THR A 193 -18.07 -0.07 7.08
C THR A 193 -17.30 0.51 8.29
N PRO A 194 -16.08 1.04 8.07
CA PRO A 194 -15.29 1.59 9.17
C PRO A 194 -15.92 2.89 9.67
N ALA A 195 -16.22 2.95 10.98
CA ALA A 195 -16.58 4.19 11.64
C ALA A 195 -15.33 5.11 11.74
N GLY A 196 -15.50 6.42 11.53
CA GLY A 196 -14.41 7.39 11.64
C GLY A 196 -13.41 7.35 10.46
N TYR A 197 -13.80 6.79 9.33
CA TYR A 197 -12.92 6.70 8.16
C TYR A 197 -12.51 8.08 7.61
N ASP A 198 -13.44 9.05 7.61
CA ASP A 198 -13.15 10.42 7.18
C ASP A 198 -12.07 11.08 8.05
N GLU A 199 -12.07 10.84 9.36
CA GLU A 199 -11.05 11.34 10.28
C GLU A 199 -9.67 10.73 9.96
N LEU A 200 -9.63 9.43 9.64
CA LEU A 200 -8.39 8.75 9.23
C LEU A 200 -7.87 9.30 7.90
N VAL A 201 -8.77 9.52 6.93
CA VAL A 201 -8.43 10.13 5.64
C VAL A 201 -7.87 11.53 5.84
N ASN A 202 -8.51 12.33 6.68
CA ASN A 202 -8.06 13.70 6.99
C ASN A 202 -6.68 13.71 7.64
N ALA A 203 -6.46 12.88 8.66
CA ALA A 203 -5.19 12.78 9.35
C ALA A 203 -4.05 12.29 8.42
N ALA A 204 -4.33 11.33 7.55
CA ALA A 204 -3.37 10.86 6.57
C ALA A 204 -3.05 11.92 5.52
N ALA A 205 -4.06 12.68 5.07
CA ALA A 205 -3.88 13.80 4.13
C ALA A 205 -3.06 14.93 4.76
N GLU A 206 -3.34 15.30 6.00
CA GLU A 206 -2.58 16.30 6.74
C GLU A 206 -1.10 15.87 6.90
N LEU A 207 -0.87 14.60 7.22
CA LEU A 207 0.49 14.07 7.31
C LEU A 207 1.19 14.13 5.94
N LEU A 208 0.51 13.75 4.86
CA LEU A 208 1.06 13.80 3.50
C LEU A 208 1.41 15.22 3.10
N LEU A 209 0.54 16.19 3.39
CA LEU A 209 0.66 17.59 2.96
C LEU A 209 1.46 18.46 3.94
N GLY A 210 1.67 18.02 5.17
CA GLY A 210 2.35 18.79 6.21
C GLY A 210 3.72 19.32 5.77
N GLY A 211 4.02 20.59 6.10
CA GLY A 211 5.23 21.28 5.68
C GLY A 211 5.16 21.91 4.28
N LEU A 212 4.01 21.84 3.61
CA LEU A 212 3.72 22.69 2.45
C LEU A 212 3.17 24.03 2.99
N GLN A 213 4.01 25.06 3.03
CA GLN A 213 3.64 26.47 3.21
C GLN A 213 3.95 27.23 1.94
#